data_627d37add5b9dcedbf77b0104a7aecb3
#
_entry.id   627d37add5b9dcedbf77b0104a7aecb3
#
_cell.length_a   1.000
_cell.length_b   1.000
_cell.length_c   1.000
_cell.angle_alpha   90.00
_cell.angle_beta   90.00
_cell.angle_gamma   90.00
#
_symmetry.space_group_name_H-M   'P 1'
#
loop_
_entity.id
_entity.type
_entity.pdbx_description
1 polymer ?
#
loop_
_entity_poly.entity_id
_entity_poly.type
_entity_poly.pdbx_seq_one_letter_code
_entity_poly.pdbx_strand_id
1 'polypeptide(L)'
;MRHFGMLKARLIVTPSGLPLMSKRGKTSRIIELGEKMPKLRSRTSTHGRNMTGARGLWRATGMGDSDFGKPIVAVVNSFTQFVPGHVHLKDLGQLVAREIEAAGGVAKEFNTIAVDDGIAMGHDGMLYSLPSREIIADSVEYMANAHCADALV
;
A
#
# COMPACT_ATOMS: atom_id res chain seq x y z
N MET A 1 -10.83 18.28 -12.17
CA MET A 1 -9.44 17.81 -12.39
C MET A 1 -8.53 18.47 -11.36
N ARG A 2 -8.19 17.78 -10.28
CA ARG A 2 -7.21 18.26 -9.28
C ARG A 2 -5.97 17.39 -9.39
N HIS A 3 -4.84 18.03 -9.63
CA HIS A 3 -3.54 17.40 -9.81
C HIS A 3 -3.18 16.49 -8.63
N PHE A 4 -2.91 15.24 -8.91
CA PHE A 4 -2.30 14.29 -8.01
C PHE A 4 -0.81 14.62 -7.89
N GLY A 5 -0.41 15.17 -6.75
CA GLY A 5 1.00 15.31 -6.41
C GLY A 5 1.61 13.93 -6.13
N MET A 6 2.42 13.48 -7.05
CA MET A 6 3.16 12.22 -6.95
C MET A 6 4.27 12.39 -5.91
N LEU A 7 4.08 11.81 -4.71
CA LEU A 7 5.13 11.73 -3.70
C LEU A 7 6.12 10.64 -4.14
N LYS A 8 7.33 11.06 -4.58
CA LYS A 8 8.44 10.14 -4.84
C LYS A 8 8.96 9.60 -3.51
N ALA A 9 8.58 8.39 -3.13
CA ALA A 9 9.23 7.67 -2.05
C ALA A 9 10.64 7.26 -2.50
N ARG A 10 11.67 7.84 -1.88
CA ARG A 10 13.06 7.46 -2.07
C ARG A 10 13.40 6.44 -0.99
N LEU A 11 13.47 5.17 -1.37
CA LEU A 11 13.97 4.11 -0.52
C LEU A 11 15.46 4.34 -0.27
N ILE A 12 15.84 4.69 0.95
CA ILE A 12 17.25 4.75 1.35
C ILE A 12 17.56 3.42 2.04
N VAL A 13 18.22 2.53 1.31
CA VAL A 13 18.83 1.31 1.87
C VAL A 13 20.19 1.68 2.41
N THR A 14 20.40 1.56 3.72
CA THR A 14 21.74 1.64 4.32
C THR A 14 22.31 0.24 4.47
N PRO A 15 23.58 0.00 4.03
CA PRO A 15 24.23 -1.27 4.28
C PRO A 15 24.69 -1.39 5.73
N SER A 16 24.60 -2.61 6.19
CA SER A 16 24.92 -3.18 7.49
C SER A 16 26.23 -2.70 8.16
N GLY A 17 26.12 -2.42 9.46
CA GLY A 17 26.99 -2.95 10.50
C GLY A 17 28.39 -2.38 10.66
N LEU A 18 28.60 -1.62 11.74
CA LEU A 18 29.66 -1.81 12.74
C LEU A 18 29.56 -0.73 13.82
N PRO A 19 29.83 -1.00 15.10
CA PRO A 19 29.71 -0.02 16.17
C PRO A 19 30.99 0.83 16.26
N LEU A 20 30.88 2.15 16.25
CA LEU A 20 31.96 3.05 16.59
C LEU A 20 31.70 3.74 17.92
N MET A 21 32.66 3.52 18.82
CA MET A 21 32.74 4.05 20.17
C MET A 21 32.71 5.59 20.21
N SER A 22 31.99 6.05 21.20
CA SER A 22 32.01 7.31 21.93
C SER A 22 33.22 8.24 21.72
N LYS A 23 32.95 9.48 21.29
CA LYS A 23 33.57 10.67 21.85
C LYS A 23 32.51 11.73 22.15
N ARG A 24 32.42 12.09 23.45
CA ARG A 24 31.58 13.19 23.96
C ARG A 24 31.92 14.49 23.24
N GLY A 25 30.92 15.22 22.84
CA GLY A 25 31.06 16.61 22.46
C GLY A 25 30.28 16.97 21.20
N LYS A 26 29.17 17.69 21.42
CA LYS A 26 28.24 18.25 20.40
C LYS A 26 27.18 17.28 19.88
N THR A 27 26.51 16.66 20.80
CA THR A 27 25.15 16.13 20.60
C THR A 27 24.22 17.33 20.38
N SER A 28 23.32 17.14 19.45
CA SER A 28 22.06 17.88 19.30
C SER A 28 22.08 19.12 18.42
N ARG A 29 22.19 18.90 17.16
CA ARG A 29 21.44 19.64 16.12
C ARG A 29 20.98 18.70 15.02
N ILE A 30 20.77 17.45 15.39
CA ILE A 30 20.10 16.48 14.54
C ILE A 30 18.70 16.38 15.13
N ILE A 31 17.72 16.72 14.33
CA ILE A 31 16.31 16.46 14.53
C ILE A 31 15.61 17.40 15.53
N GLU A 32 15.49 18.64 15.14
CA GLU A 32 14.27 19.42 15.37
C GLU A 32 13.67 19.88 14.03
N LEU A 33 13.85 19.06 13.00
CA LEU A 33 12.88 18.94 11.95
C LEU A 33 11.84 17.92 12.47
N GLY A 34 10.99 18.35 13.37
CA GLY A 34 9.70 17.76 13.53
C GLY A 34 8.96 17.96 12.20
N GLU A 35 9.31 17.18 11.19
CA GLU A 35 8.48 17.04 10.01
C GLU A 35 7.14 16.55 10.54
N LYS A 36 6.21 17.50 10.62
CA LYS A 36 4.85 17.23 11.02
C LYS A 36 4.34 16.18 10.08
N MET A 37 4.27 14.94 10.56
CA MET A 37 3.78 13.81 9.77
C MET A 37 2.59 14.28 8.95
N PRO A 38 2.58 14.05 7.63
CA PRO A 38 1.47 14.49 6.80
C PRO A 38 0.17 13.92 7.36
N LYS A 39 -0.89 14.70 7.27
CA LYS A 39 -2.20 14.27 7.74
C LYS A 39 -2.63 13.04 6.94
N LEU A 40 -2.62 11.87 7.57
CA LEU A 40 -3.02 10.62 6.96
C LEU A 40 -4.50 10.66 6.55
N ARG A 41 -4.80 10.20 5.34
CA ARG A 41 -6.18 10.06 4.83
C ARG A 41 -6.95 9.00 5.62
N SER A 42 -6.27 7.92 6.02
CA SER A 42 -6.81 6.81 6.80
C SER A 42 -7.40 7.25 8.16
N ARG A 43 -6.99 8.42 8.67
CA ARG A 43 -7.61 8.99 9.89
C ARG A 43 -9.11 9.19 9.76
N THR A 44 -9.63 9.34 8.54
CA THR A 44 -11.07 9.45 8.27
C THR A 44 -11.85 8.24 8.79
N SER A 45 -11.30 7.03 8.66
CA SER A 45 -11.95 5.78 9.10
C SER A 45 -11.38 5.20 10.40
N THR A 46 -10.20 5.68 10.84
CA THR A 46 -9.50 5.12 12.00
C THR A 46 -9.62 5.97 13.26
N HIS A 47 -10.07 7.21 13.19
CA HIS A 47 -10.10 8.12 14.32
C HIS A 47 -11.50 8.73 14.56
N GLY A 48 -11.73 9.12 15.82
CA GLY A 48 -12.97 9.77 16.24
C GLY A 48 -14.03 8.77 16.75
N ARG A 49 -14.91 9.27 17.64
CA ARG A 49 -15.96 8.44 18.26
C ARG A 49 -16.97 7.91 17.24
N ASN A 50 -17.28 8.71 16.23
CA ASN A 50 -18.19 8.36 15.15
C ASN A 50 -17.68 7.22 14.25
N MET A 51 -16.36 6.94 14.26
CA MET A 51 -15.72 5.88 13.49
C MET A 51 -15.47 4.60 14.33
N THR A 52 -16.16 4.42 15.44
CA THR A 52 -16.04 3.20 16.26
C THR A 52 -16.40 1.95 15.48
N GLY A 53 -17.48 1.98 14.69
CA GLY A 53 -17.88 0.88 13.82
C GLY A 53 -16.82 0.55 12.77
N ALA A 54 -16.29 1.56 12.09
CA ALA A 54 -15.22 1.37 11.11
C ALA A 54 -13.97 0.74 11.73
N ARG A 55 -13.56 1.17 12.93
CA ARG A 55 -12.45 0.54 13.65
C ARG A 55 -12.73 -0.92 14.01
N GLY A 56 -13.97 -1.25 14.36
CA GLY A 56 -14.38 -2.65 14.59
C GLY A 56 -14.17 -3.49 13.34
N LEU A 57 -14.55 -2.98 12.17
CA LEU A 57 -14.32 -3.65 10.88
C LEU A 57 -12.84 -3.75 10.54
N TRP A 58 -12.05 -2.70 10.77
CA TRP A 58 -10.60 -2.77 10.60
C TRP A 58 -9.95 -3.84 11.49
N ARG A 59 -10.40 -3.99 12.75
CA ARG A 59 -9.94 -5.08 13.62
C ARG A 59 -10.30 -6.45 13.06
N ALA A 60 -11.48 -6.62 12.50
CA ALA A 60 -11.87 -7.87 11.85
C ALA A 60 -10.98 -8.24 10.65
N THR A 61 -10.30 -7.25 10.05
CA THR A 61 -9.28 -7.47 9.00
C THR A 61 -7.86 -7.63 9.56
N GLY A 62 -7.69 -7.80 10.87
CA GLY A 62 -6.41 -8.08 11.51
C GLY A 62 -5.66 -6.87 12.06
N MET A 63 -6.22 -5.64 12.04
CA MET A 63 -5.57 -4.49 12.67
C MET A 63 -5.66 -4.57 14.18
N GLY A 64 -4.51 -4.43 14.86
CA GLY A 64 -4.42 -4.28 16.32
C GLY A 64 -4.53 -2.82 16.77
N ASP A 65 -4.58 -2.61 18.10
CA ASP A 65 -4.64 -1.25 18.67
C ASP A 65 -3.42 -0.39 18.33
N SER A 66 -2.26 -1.02 18.20
CA SER A 66 -1.00 -0.36 17.82
C SER A 66 -0.94 0.09 16.35
N ASP A 67 -1.88 -0.33 15.52
CA ASP A 67 -1.89 -0.02 14.09
C ASP A 67 -2.71 1.23 13.78
N PHE A 68 -3.62 1.59 14.68
CA PHE A 68 -4.37 2.82 14.51
C PHE A 68 -3.47 4.05 14.68
N GLY A 69 -3.34 4.83 13.60
CA GLY A 69 -2.44 5.98 13.53
C GLY A 69 -1.21 5.77 12.65
N LYS A 70 -0.93 4.53 12.24
CA LYS A 70 0.05 4.23 11.18
C LYS A 70 -0.54 4.50 9.80
N PRO A 71 0.28 4.78 8.78
CA PRO A 71 -0.20 4.88 7.40
C PRO A 71 -0.73 3.54 6.91
N ILE A 72 -1.88 3.56 6.24
CA ILE A 72 -2.44 2.40 5.56
C ILE A 72 -2.01 2.43 4.10
N VAL A 73 -1.21 1.44 3.71
CA VAL A 73 -0.72 1.27 2.34
C VAL A 73 -1.51 0.16 1.66
N ALA A 74 -2.19 0.48 0.59
CA ALA A 74 -2.87 -0.52 -0.22
C ALA A 74 -1.86 -1.23 -1.14
N VAL A 75 -1.81 -2.55 -1.05
CA VAL A 75 -1.06 -3.41 -1.97
C VAL A 75 -2.02 -3.87 -3.05
N VAL A 76 -1.84 -3.35 -4.26
CA VAL A 76 -2.69 -3.67 -5.40
C VAL A 76 -2.07 -4.82 -6.17
N ASN A 77 -2.67 -5.98 -6.05
CA ASN A 77 -2.20 -7.20 -6.69
C ASN A 77 -3.13 -7.60 -7.85
N SER A 78 -2.62 -8.42 -8.75
CA SER A 78 -3.39 -9.01 -9.85
C SER A 78 -3.17 -10.53 -9.95
N PHE A 79 -2.97 -11.18 -8.80
CA PHE A 79 -2.84 -12.64 -8.75
C PHE A 79 -4.04 -13.32 -9.39
N THR A 80 -3.77 -14.25 -10.28
CA THR A 80 -4.76 -15.15 -10.85
C THR A 80 -4.09 -16.39 -11.43
N GLN A 81 -4.82 -17.50 -11.48
CA GLN A 81 -4.37 -18.73 -12.17
C GLN A 81 -4.67 -18.73 -13.66
N PHE A 82 -5.41 -17.74 -14.16
CA PHE A 82 -5.69 -17.59 -15.59
C PHE A 82 -4.55 -16.95 -16.38
N VAL A 83 -3.62 -16.27 -15.71
CA VAL A 83 -2.49 -15.57 -16.34
C VAL A 83 -1.19 -16.21 -15.86
N PRO A 84 -0.46 -16.94 -16.72
CA PRO A 84 0.78 -17.63 -16.29
C PRO A 84 1.81 -16.72 -15.64
N GLY A 85 1.93 -15.48 -16.11
CA GLY A 85 2.81 -14.47 -15.55
C GLY A 85 2.39 -13.94 -14.16
N HIS A 86 1.16 -14.24 -13.70
CA HIS A 86 0.61 -13.72 -12.46
C HIS A 86 0.49 -14.76 -11.33
N VAL A 87 0.80 -16.02 -11.57
CA VAL A 87 0.63 -17.07 -10.56
C VAL A 87 1.51 -16.88 -9.34
N HIS A 88 2.68 -16.26 -9.48
CA HIS A 88 3.62 -15.98 -8.41
C HIS A 88 3.28 -14.70 -7.61
N LEU A 89 2.37 -13.86 -8.10
CA LEU A 89 2.05 -12.57 -7.48
C LEU A 89 1.41 -12.73 -6.11
N LYS A 90 0.80 -13.89 -5.82
CA LYS A 90 0.29 -14.19 -4.49
C LYS A 90 1.39 -14.11 -3.43
N ASP A 91 2.52 -14.74 -3.68
CA ASP A 91 3.65 -14.75 -2.75
C ASP A 91 4.39 -13.41 -2.73
N LEU A 92 4.47 -12.75 -3.89
CA LEU A 92 5.08 -11.43 -4.00
C LEU A 92 4.28 -10.37 -3.25
N GLY A 93 2.94 -10.39 -3.32
CA GLY A 93 2.09 -9.50 -2.54
C GLY A 93 2.33 -9.64 -1.04
N GLN A 94 2.47 -10.88 -0.56
CA GLN A 94 2.79 -11.16 0.85
C GLN A 94 4.19 -10.68 1.25
N LEU A 95 5.17 -10.73 0.34
CA LEU A 95 6.49 -10.17 0.57
C LEU A 95 6.41 -8.65 0.73
N VAL A 96 5.74 -7.98 -0.20
CA VAL A 96 5.54 -6.51 -0.16
C VAL A 96 4.82 -6.09 1.13
N ALA A 97 3.78 -6.83 1.53
CA ALA A 97 3.06 -6.56 2.76
C ALA A 97 3.98 -6.60 3.99
N ARG A 98 4.82 -7.63 4.11
CA ARG A 98 5.80 -7.74 5.21
C ARG A 98 6.80 -6.59 5.25
N GLU A 99 7.27 -6.13 4.08
CA GLU A 99 8.21 -5.00 4.01
C GLU A 99 7.56 -3.68 4.44
N ILE A 100 6.29 -3.46 4.08
CA ILE A 100 5.51 -2.30 4.54
C ILE A 100 5.34 -2.33 6.05
N GLU A 101 5.00 -3.49 6.62
CA GLU A 101 4.83 -3.66 8.06
C GLU A 101 6.15 -3.48 8.80
N ALA A 102 7.25 -4.01 8.27
CA ALA A 102 8.59 -3.81 8.82
C ALA A 102 9.02 -2.34 8.80
N ALA A 103 8.55 -1.57 7.81
CA ALA A 103 8.75 -0.12 7.73
C ALA A 103 7.82 0.69 8.64
N GLY A 104 6.93 0.04 9.40
CA GLY A 104 6.02 0.70 10.35
C GLY A 104 4.68 1.13 9.77
N GLY A 105 4.35 0.73 8.54
CA GLY A 105 3.03 0.90 7.93
C GLY A 105 2.06 -0.23 8.28
N VAL A 106 0.85 -0.14 7.75
CA VAL A 106 -0.16 -1.19 7.74
C VAL A 106 -0.43 -1.56 6.29
N ALA A 107 -0.11 -2.79 5.90
CA ALA A 107 -0.40 -3.28 4.57
C ALA A 107 -1.85 -3.80 4.48
N LYS A 108 -2.56 -3.42 3.42
CA LYS A 108 -3.88 -3.97 3.07
C LYS A 108 -3.88 -4.34 1.60
N GLU A 109 -3.88 -5.64 1.35
CA GLU A 109 -3.84 -6.18 -0.01
C GLU A 109 -5.25 -6.38 -0.57
N PHE A 110 -5.41 -6.10 -1.85
CA PHE A 110 -6.57 -6.52 -2.62
C PHE A 110 -6.16 -6.88 -4.05
N ASN A 111 -6.95 -7.74 -4.69
CA ASN A 111 -6.71 -8.16 -6.06
C ASN A 111 -7.61 -7.42 -7.04
N THR A 112 -7.04 -7.09 -8.19
CA THR A 112 -7.78 -6.78 -9.40
C THR A 112 -8.00 -8.04 -10.22
N ILE A 113 -8.81 -7.93 -11.28
CA ILE A 113 -8.85 -8.93 -12.34
C ILE A 113 -7.59 -8.82 -13.22
N ALA A 114 -7.32 -9.85 -14.02
CA ALA A 114 -6.35 -9.80 -15.10
C ALA A 114 -6.83 -10.66 -16.27
N VAL A 115 -6.61 -10.19 -17.48
CA VAL A 115 -6.91 -10.90 -18.72
C VAL A 115 -5.60 -11.20 -19.45
N ASP A 116 -5.39 -12.45 -19.82
CA ASP A 116 -4.21 -12.88 -20.57
C ASP A 116 -4.46 -12.74 -22.06
N ASP A 117 -3.73 -11.85 -22.72
CA ASP A 117 -3.83 -11.61 -24.15
C ASP A 117 -3.43 -12.88 -24.95
N GLY A 118 -2.43 -13.62 -24.45
CA GLY A 118 -1.96 -14.83 -25.13
C GLY A 118 -3.00 -15.94 -25.16
N ILE A 119 -3.81 -16.07 -24.10
CA ILE A 119 -4.92 -17.03 -24.04
C ILE A 119 -6.13 -16.52 -24.84
N ALA A 120 -6.37 -15.21 -24.82
CA ALA A 120 -7.51 -14.58 -25.51
C ALA A 120 -7.28 -14.39 -27.02
N MET A 121 -6.04 -14.46 -27.48
CA MET A 121 -5.65 -14.20 -28.88
C MET A 121 -6.28 -15.19 -29.83
N GLY A 122 -6.81 -14.69 -30.95
CA GLY A 122 -7.38 -15.50 -32.04
C GLY A 122 -8.85 -15.88 -31.84
N HIS A 123 -9.53 -15.36 -30.81
CA HIS A 123 -10.97 -15.53 -30.61
C HIS A 123 -11.59 -14.30 -29.94
N ASP A 124 -12.90 -14.29 -29.76
CA ASP A 124 -13.66 -13.14 -29.22
C ASP A 124 -13.26 -12.73 -27.79
N GLY A 125 -12.56 -13.58 -27.05
CA GLY A 125 -12.00 -13.23 -25.73
C GLY A 125 -11.07 -12.02 -25.76
N MET A 126 -10.44 -11.75 -26.91
CA MET A 126 -9.57 -10.58 -27.09
C MET A 126 -10.31 -9.25 -26.96
N LEU A 127 -11.63 -9.23 -27.17
CA LEU A 127 -12.47 -8.05 -26.99
C LEU A 127 -12.50 -7.56 -25.53
N TYR A 128 -12.16 -8.41 -24.59
CA TYR A 128 -12.14 -8.10 -23.15
C TYR A 128 -10.78 -7.59 -22.64
N SER A 129 -9.72 -7.75 -23.43
CA SER A 129 -8.36 -7.38 -23.00
C SER A 129 -8.21 -5.89 -22.74
N LEU A 130 -8.35 -5.05 -23.75
CA LEU A 130 -8.18 -3.60 -23.59
C LEU A 130 -9.24 -2.97 -22.67
N PRO A 131 -10.53 -3.29 -22.75
CA PRO A 131 -11.54 -2.76 -21.83
C PRO A 131 -11.29 -3.13 -20.37
N SER A 132 -10.68 -4.29 -20.09
CA SER A 132 -10.36 -4.68 -18.72
C SER A 132 -9.41 -3.70 -18.01
N ARG A 133 -8.55 -3.01 -18.75
CA ARG A 133 -7.61 -2.03 -18.19
C ARG A 133 -8.31 -0.86 -17.53
N GLU A 134 -9.39 -0.35 -18.12
CA GLU A 134 -10.20 0.72 -17.56
C GLU A 134 -10.93 0.24 -16.29
N ILE A 135 -11.52 -0.96 -16.34
CA ILE A 135 -12.19 -1.57 -15.18
C ILE A 135 -11.20 -1.76 -14.03
N ILE A 136 -9.97 -2.20 -14.32
CA ILE A 136 -8.91 -2.34 -13.33
C ILE A 136 -8.57 -0.98 -12.73
N ALA A 137 -8.32 0.04 -13.55
CA ALA A 137 -7.96 1.37 -13.10
C ALA A 137 -9.05 1.97 -12.19
N ASP A 138 -10.31 1.90 -12.62
CA ASP A 138 -11.45 2.37 -11.85
C ASP A 138 -11.58 1.61 -10.52
N SER A 139 -11.44 0.28 -10.53
CA SER A 139 -11.54 -0.53 -9.31
C SER A 139 -10.48 -0.16 -8.28
N VAL A 140 -9.26 0.13 -8.71
CA VAL A 140 -8.16 0.58 -7.84
C VAL A 140 -8.49 1.94 -7.24
N GLU A 141 -8.99 2.87 -8.04
CA GLU A 141 -9.39 4.20 -7.56
C GLU A 141 -10.52 4.10 -6.52
N TYR A 142 -11.54 3.28 -6.78
CA TYR A 142 -12.65 3.04 -5.86
C TYR A 142 -12.15 2.48 -4.52
N MET A 143 -11.33 1.44 -4.56
CA MET A 143 -10.78 0.82 -3.35
C MET A 143 -9.96 1.80 -2.52
N ALA A 144 -9.06 2.53 -3.17
CA ALA A 144 -8.18 3.48 -2.49
C ALA A 144 -8.96 4.65 -1.87
N ASN A 145 -9.93 5.20 -2.60
CA ASN A 145 -10.71 6.35 -2.15
C ASN A 145 -11.74 5.96 -1.09
N ALA A 146 -12.49 4.88 -1.29
CA ALA A 146 -13.52 4.43 -0.35
C ALA A 146 -12.93 4.06 1.01
N HIS A 147 -11.75 3.43 1.05
CA HIS A 147 -11.09 3.00 2.27
C HIS A 147 -10.06 4.01 2.80
N CYS A 148 -9.93 5.17 2.13
CA CYS A 148 -9.01 6.25 2.53
C CYS A 148 -7.57 5.75 2.69
N ALA A 149 -7.06 4.91 1.79
CA ALA A 149 -5.67 4.50 1.80
C ALA A 149 -4.73 5.70 1.67
N ASP A 150 -3.62 5.69 2.41
CA ASP A 150 -2.65 6.78 2.44
C ASP A 150 -1.68 6.71 1.25
N ALA A 151 -1.41 5.50 0.77
CA ALA A 151 -0.55 5.22 -0.38
C ALA A 151 -0.98 3.93 -1.10
N LEU A 152 -0.47 3.75 -2.33
CA LEU A 152 -0.64 2.56 -3.16
C LEU A 152 0.74 2.02 -3.56
N VAL A 153 0.85 0.70 -3.61
CA VAL A 153 1.95 -0.07 -4.19
C VAL A 153 1.38 -1.13 -5.12
#